data_668b92e56cab8ab38f59326b8bfdb866
#
_entry.id   668b92e56cab8ab38f59326b8bfdb866
#
_cell.length_a   1.000
_cell.length_b   1.000
_cell.length_c   1.000
_cell.angle_alpha   90.00
_cell.angle_beta   90.00
_cell.angle_gamma   90.00
#
_symmetry.space_group_name_H-M   'P 1'
#
loop_
_entity.id
_entity.type
_entity.pdbx_description
1 polymer ?
#
loop_
_entity_poly.entity_id
_entity_poly.type
_entity_poly.pdbx_seq_one_letter_code
_entity_poly.pdbx_strand_id
1 'polypeptide(L)'
;MFQNFVAYLAIFLSLISIVFLYALFQKFLAHQEKVLDRKEKIEFQKNKIINLYAPFLKEYIEHKSQNLTGKEKDLSSIFEIYLNVLEILVENIHLVPKSVFLIIPEFNAYLTLSDASVESFDLHSTEHFIAIENLYSKITFIMIEEYKTICKDLKIDCNID
;
A
#
# COMPACT_ATOMS: atom_id res chain seq x y z
N MET A 1 61.25 1.85 38.86
CA MET A 1 60.85 2.64 37.65
C MET A 1 60.17 1.78 36.62
N PHE A 2 60.65 0.59 36.27
CA PHE A 2 60.11 -0.32 35.26
C PHE A 2 58.68 -0.83 35.61
N GLN A 3 58.39 -1.20 36.87
CA GLN A 3 57.05 -1.69 37.30
C GLN A 3 55.95 -0.65 37.11
N ASN A 4 56.22 0.63 37.36
CA ASN A 4 55.22 1.68 37.15
C ASN A 4 54.93 1.90 35.67
N PHE A 5 55.89 1.74 34.79
CA PHE A 5 55.73 1.85 33.34
C PHE A 5 54.81 0.72 32.82
N VAL A 6 54.99 -0.50 33.27
CA VAL A 6 54.13 -1.66 32.87
C VAL A 6 52.71 -1.48 33.34
N ALA A 7 52.51 -0.94 34.58
CA ALA A 7 51.17 -0.66 35.09
C ALA A 7 50.43 0.43 34.26
N TYR A 8 51.12 1.52 33.89
CA TYR A 8 50.54 2.57 33.05
C TYR A 8 50.21 2.06 31.63
N LEU A 9 51.05 1.20 31.05
CA LEU A 9 50.79 0.59 29.75
C LEU A 9 49.57 -0.31 29.78
N ALA A 10 49.42 -1.12 30.85
CA ALA A 10 48.27 -1.97 31.02
C ALA A 10 46.94 -1.20 31.15
N ILE A 11 46.97 -0.10 31.93
CA ILE A 11 45.80 0.81 32.06
C ILE A 11 45.46 1.44 30.71
N PHE A 12 46.44 1.91 29.95
CA PHE A 12 46.25 2.52 28.65
C PHE A 12 45.64 1.54 27.66
N LEU A 13 46.13 0.30 27.58
CA LEU A 13 45.60 -0.75 26.72
C LEU A 13 44.16 -1.14 27.10
N SER A 14 43.84 -1.19 28.41
CA SER A 14 42.49 -1.47 28.88
C SER A 14 41.52 -0.34 28.48
N LEU A 15 41.90 0.92 28.56
CA LEU A 15 41.10 2.05 28.12
C LEU A 15 40.83 2.00 26.60
N ILE A 16 41.83 1.70 25.79
CA ILE A 16 41.68 1.53 24.34
C ILE A 16 40.68 0.37 24.04
N SER A 17 40.79 -0.73 24.75
CA SER A 17 39.86 -1.89 24.59
C SER A 17 38.44 -1.51 24.94
N ILE A 18 38.20 -0.75 25.99
CA ILE A 18 36.88 -0.29 26.38
C ILE A 18 36.29 0.65 25.31
N VAL A 19 37.07 1.61 24.79
CA VAL A 19 36.60 2.49 23.71
C VAL A 19 36.28 1.73 22.45
N PHE A 20 37.10 0.74 22.09
CA PHE A 20 36.88 -0.12 20.92
C PHE A 20 35.61 -0.98 21.07
N LEU A 21 35.41 -1.60 22.24
CA LEU A 21 34.20 -2.38 22.55
C LEU A 21 32.95 -1.50 22.51
N TYR A 22 33.01 -0.29 23.03
CA TYR A 22 31.92 0.65 22.95
C TYR A 22 31.57 1.03 21.51
N ALA A 23 32.56 1.30 20.68
CA ALA A 23 32.35 1.60 19.25
C ALA A 23 31.74 0.42 18.48
N LEU A 24 32.17 -0.81 18.78
CA LEU A 24 31.57 -2.03 18.20
C LEU A 24 30.12 -2.21 18.66
N PHE A 25 29.84 -1.99 19.94
CA PHE A 25 28.49 -2.06 20.48
C PHE A 25 27.53 -1.05 19.83
N GLN A 26 27.96 0.19 19.64
CA GLN A 26 27.17 1.21 18.94
C GLN A 26 26.88 0.80 17.48
N LYS A 27 27.86 0.25 16.76
CA LYS A 27 27.65 -0.28 15.40
C LYS A 27 26.67 -1.46 15.37
N PHE A 28 26.73 -2.33 16.39
CA PHE A 28 25.83 -3.46 16.53
C PHE A 28 24.38 -2.98 16.77
N LEU A 29 24.18 -2.02 17.68
CA LEU A 29 22.85 -1.45 17.95
C LEU A 29 22.26 -0.80 16.70
N ALA A 30 23.03 0.04 15.98
CA ALA A 30 22.58 0.67 14.74
C ALA A 30 22.27 -0.36 13.64
N HIS A 31 22.96 -1.49 13.61
CA HIS A 31 22.64 -2.58 12.69
C HIS A 31 21.33 -3.28 13.09
N GLN A 32 21.14 -3.56 14.37
CA GLN A 32 19.90 -4.18 14.89
C GLN A 32 18.66 -3.30 14.58
N GLU A 33 18.76 -1.99 14.82
CA GLU A 33 17.71 -1.03 14.51
C GLU A 33 17.32 -1.08 13.01
N LYS A 34 18.30 -1.02 12.11
CA LYS A 34 18.06 -1.13 10.65
C LYS A 34 17.41 -2.46 10.24
N VAL A 35 17.77 -3.56 10.90
CA VAL A 35 17.17 -4.88 10.64
C VAL A 35 15.72 -4.92 11.10
N LEU A 36 15.42 -4.31 12.27
CA LEU A 36 14.06 -4.22 12.80
C LEU A 36 13.18 -3.38 11.88
N ASP A 37 13.60 -2.17 11.53
CA ASP A 37 12.90 -1.27 10.61
C ASP A 37 12.58 -1.97 9.27
N ARG A 38 13.53 -2.74 8.74
CA ARG A 38 13.34 -3.50 7.51
C ARG A 38 12.29 -4.60 7.65
N LYS A 39 12.28 -5.31 8.78
CA LYS A 39 11.29 -6.36 9.05
C LYS A 39 9.90 -5.77 9.18
N GLU A 40 9.74 -4.68 9.93
CA GLU A 40 8.47 -3.97 10.10
C GLU A 40 7.94 -3.45 8.76
N LYS A 41 8.81 -2.87 7.92
CA LYS A 41 8.43 -2.44 6.57
C LYS A 41 7.94 -3.61 5.71
N ILE A 42 8.63 -4.75 5.73
CA ILE A 42 8.23 -5.95 4.97
C ILE A 42 6.88 -6.48 5.46
N GLU A 43 6.69 -6.54 6.77
CA GLU A 43 5.45 -7.01 7.38
C GLU A 43 4.28 -6.09 7.03
N PHE A 44 4.48 -4.78 7.11
CA PHE A 44 3.51 -3.78 6.68
C PHE A 44 3.14 -3.94 5.19
N GLN A 45 4.12 -4.12 4.30
CA GLN A 45 3.87 -4.33 2.88
C GLN A 45 3.11 -5.64 2.61
N LYS A 46 3.42 -6.72 3.31
CA LYS A 46 2.67 -7.99 3.23
C LYS A 46 1.22 -7.82 3.68
N ASN A 47 1.02 -7.15 4.81
CA ASN A 47 -0.31 -6.86 5.33
C ASN A 47 -1.14 -6.03 4.31
N LYS A 48 -0.50 -5.06 3.68
CA LYS A 48 -1.11 -4.24 2.63
C LYS A 48 -1.53 -5.07 1.41
N ILE A 49 -0.69 -6.04 0.99
CA ILE A 49 -1.03 -6.95 -0.11
C ILE A 49 -2.26 -7.79 0.24
N ILE A 50 -2.30 -8.38 1.43
CA ILE A 50 -3.35 -9.32 1.82
C ILE A 50 -4.69 -8.60 2.03
N ASN A 51 -4.68 -7.48 2.75
CA ASN A 51 -5.92 -6.85 3.21
C ASN A 51 -6.46 -5.79 2.25
N LEU A 52 -5.59 -5.15 1.45
CA LEU A 52 -6.00 -4.11 0.53
C LEU A 52 -5.93 -4.57 -0.93
N TYR A 53 -4.76 -5.02 -1.39
CA TYR A 53 -4.57 -5.29 -2.82
C TYR A 53 -5.23 -6.57 -3.31
N ALA A 54 -5.21 -7.66 -2.56
CA ALA A 54 -5.81 -8.93 -2.99
C ALA A 54 -7.33 -8.80 -3.23
N PRO A 55 -8.14 -8.25 -2.30
CA PRO A 55 -9.55 -8.01 -2.56
C PRO A 55 -9.78 -6.97 -3.67
N PHE A 56 -9.00 -5.88 -3.73
CA PHE A 56 -9.09 -4.88 -4.78
C PHE A 56 -8.84 -5.48 -6.18
N LEU A 57 -7.79 -6.29 -6.34
CA LEU A 57 -7.45 -6.92 -7.61
C LEU A 57 -8.50 -7.93 -8.08
N LYS A 58 -9.19 -8.59 -7.14
CA LYS A 58 -10.33 -9.45 -7.48
C LYS A 58 -11.41 -8.64 -8.19
N GLU A 59 -11.84 -7.51 -7.61
CA GLU A 59 -12.85 -6.63 -8.21
C GLU A 59 -12.38 -6.02 -9.54
N TYR A 60 -11.11 -5.65 -9.64
CA TYR A 60 -10.51 -5.15 -10.88
C TYR A 60 -10.56 -6.19 -12.02
N ILE A 61 -10.20 -7.45 -11.74
CA ILE A 61 -10.24 -8.54 -12.73
C ILE A 61 -11.68 -8.81 -13.15
N GLU A 62 -12.63 -8.78 -12.23
CA GLU A 62 -14.03 -8.95 -12.51
C GLU A 62 -14.56 -7.84 -13.42
N HIS A 63 -14.28 -6.58 -13.13
CA HIS A 63 -14.59 -5.43 -13.97
C HIS A 63 -13.98 -5.56 -15.38
N LYS A 64 -12.70 -5.94 -15.48
CA LYS A 64 -12.01 -6.16 -16.76
C LYS A 64 -12.69 -7.29 -17.57
N SER A 65 -13.10 -8.38 -16.92
CA SER A 65 -13.76 -9.52 -17.57
C SER A 65 -15.13 -9.15 -18.14
N GLN A 66 -15.92 -8.35 -17.44
CA GLN A 66 -17.22 -7.86 -17.91
C GLN A 66 -17.09 -6.96 -19.14
N ASN A 67 -16.04 -6.14 -19.21
CA ASN A 67 -15.75 -5.30 -20.36
C ASN A 67 -15.29 -6.08 -21.61
N LEU A 68 -14.68 -7.26 -21.45
CA LEU A 68 -14.17 -8.09 -22.56
C LEU A 68 -15.22 -9.00 -23.17
N THR A 69 -16.28 -9.37 -22.42
CA THR A 69 -17.27 -10.38 -22.88
C THR A 69 -18.28 -9.87 -23.92
N GLY A 70 -18.29 -8.57 -24.23
CA GLY A 70 -19.16 -7.99 -25.27
C GLY A 70 -20.68 -8.20 -25.05
N LYS A 71 -21.07 -8.80 -23.93
CA LYS A 71 -22.48 -8.87 -23.50
C LYS A 71 -22.96 -7.47 -23.15
N GLU A 72 -24.25 -7.20 -23.36
CA GLU A 72 -24.87 -5.98 -22.86
C GLU A 72 -24.39 -5.75 -21.43
N LYS A 73 -23.70 -4.61 -21.23
CA LYS A 73 -23.15 -4.26 -19.93
C LYS A 73 -24.32 -4.23 -18.94
N ASP A 74 -24.36 -5.19 -18.04
CA ASP A 74 -25.25 -5.10 -16.89
C ASP A 74 -24.72 -3.99 -15.99
N LEU A 75 -25.30 -2.80 -16.14
CA LEU A 75 -24.92 -1.62 -15.38
C LEU A 75 -25.01 -1.85 -13.87
N SER A 76 -25.92 -2.73 -13.44
CA SER A 76 -26.08 -3.05 -12.02
C SER A 76 -24.88 -3.82 -11.48
N SER A 77 -24.36 -4.78 -12.22
CA SER A 77 -23.17 -5.54 -11.81
C SER A 77 -21.88 -4.70 -11.84
N ILE A 78 -21.77 -3.75 -12.78
CA ILE A 78 -20.64 -2.81 -12.77
C ILE A 78 -20.71 -1.87 -11.56
N PHE A 79 -21.91 -1.39 -11.24
CA PHE A 79 -22.13 -0.53 -10.08
C PHE A 79 -21.82 -1.25 -8.77
N GLU A 80 -22.19 -2.53 -8.65
CA GLU A 80 -21.84 -3.36 -7.51
C GLU A 80 -20.32 -3.48 -7.32
N ILE A 81 -19.54 -3.64 -8.41
CA ILE A 81 -18.08 -3.65 -8.35
C ILE A 81 -17.54 -2.31 -7.79
N TYR A 82 -18.11 -1.19 -8.21
CA TYR A 82 -17.68 0.13 -7.71
C TYR A 82 -17.98 0.30 -6.21
N LEU A 83 -19.12 -0.20 -5.74
CA LEU A 83 -19.47 -0.22 -4.31
C LEU A 83 -18.51 -1.11 -3.51
N ASN A 84 -18.23 -2.32 -4.00
CA ASN A 84 -17.28 -3.24 -3.37
C ASN A 84 -15.87 -2.62 -3.28
N VAL A 85 -15.42 -1.94 -4.34
CA VAL A 85 -14.12 -1.23 -4.33
C VAL A 85 -14.13 -0.11 -3.29
N LEU A 86 -15.20 0.68 -3.20
CA LEU A 86 -15.32 1.72 -2.18
C LEU A 86 -15.25 1.13 -0.77
N GLU A 87 -15.99 0.05 -0.50
CA GLU A 87 -15.97 -0.65 0.78
C GLU A 87 -14.57 -1.13 1.16
N ILE A 88 -13.86 -1.81 0.23
CA ILE A 88 -12.47 -2.25 0.43
C ILE A 88 -11.55 -1.08 0.79
N LEU A 89 -11.68 0.06 0.09
CA LEU A 89 -10.86 1.24 0.35
C LEU A 89 -11.17 1.87 1.70
N VAL A 90 -12.44 1.93 2.11
CA VAL A 90 -12.87 2.52 3.39
C VAL A 90 -12.47 1.64 4.56
N GLU A 91 -12.69 0.33 4.48
CA GLU A 91 -12.30 -0.62 5.53
C GLU A 91 -10.78 -0.64 5.77
N ASN A 92 -10.01 -0.45 4.71
CA ASN A 92 -8.55 -0.48 4.75
C ASN A 92 -7.93 0.92 4.59
N ILE A 93 -8.63 1.97 5.02
CA ILE A 93 -8.26 3.37 4.78
C ILE A 93 -6.83 3.71 5.23
N HIS A 94 -6.34 3.07 6.30
CA HIS A 94 -4.99 3.25 6.84
C HIS A 94 -3.88 2.64 5.96
N LEU A 95 -4.24 1.77 5.00
CA LEU A 95 -3.34 1.14 4.04
C LEU A 95 -3.41 1.81 2.65
N VAL A 96 -4.44 2.62 2.41
CA VAL A 96 -4.68 3.26 1.10
C VAL A 96 -3.62 4.31 0.79
N PRO A 97 -3.10 4.38 -0.46
CA PRO A 97 -2.22 5.46 -0.90
C PRO A 97 -2.85 6.83 -0.67
N LYS A 98 -2.03 7.80 -0.21
CA LYS A 98 -2.52 9.16 0.04
C LYS A 98 -3.23 9.79 -1.16
N SER A 99 -2.76 9.51 -2.37
CA SER A 99 -3.36 9.99 -3.62
C SER A 99 -4.74 9.40 -3.88
N VAL A 100 -4.98 8.13 -3.53
CA VAL A 100 -6.30 7.48 -3.61
C VAL A 100 -7.20 7.98 -2.49
N PHE A 101 -6.68 8.11 -1.27
CA PHE A 101 -7.43 8.67 -0.12
C PHE A 101 -8.12 10.00 -0.44
N LEU A 102 -7.46 10.87 -1.20
CA LEU A 102 -8.00 12.17 -1.61
C LEU A 102 -9.14 12.06 -2.65
N ILE A 103 -9.26 10.93 -3.33
CA ILE A 103 -10.30 10.68 -4.35
C ILE A 103 -11.55 10.02 -3.73
N ILE A 104 -11.41 9.26 -2.65
CA ILE A 104 -12.49 8.50 -2.02
C ILE A 104 -13.75 9.35 -1.74
N PRO A 105 -13.67 10.57 -1.17
CA PRO A 105 -14.87 11.37 -0.88
C PRO A 105 -15.65 11.72 -2.14
N GLU A 106 -14.97 12.07 -3.23
CA GLU A 106 -15.59 12.39 -4.51
C GLU A 106 -16.21 11.15 -5.15
N PHE A 107 -15.51 10.02 -5.14
CA PHE A 107 -15.99 8.74 -5.63
C PHE A 107 -17.25 8.28 -4.89
N ASN A 108 -17.25 8.36 -3.54
CA ASN A 108 -18.41 8.05 -2.72
C ASN A 108 -19.61 8.98 -3.01
N ALA A 109 -19.37 10.28 -3.19
CA ALA A 109 -20.43 11.23 -3.49
C ALA A 109 -21.15 10.89 -4.81
N TYR A 110 -20.42 10.59 -5.87
CA TYR A 110 -21.02 10.21 -7.15
C TYR A 110 -21.75 8.86 -7.09
N LEU A 111 -21.23 7.86 -6.36
CA LEU A 111 -21.90 6.58 -6.14
C LEU A 111 -23.24 6.78 -5.40
N THR A 112 -23.26 7.59 -4.34
CA THR A 112 -24.48 7.87 -3.57
C THR A 112 -25.54 8.61 -4.40
N LEU A 113 -25.10 9.57 -5.24
CA LEU A 113 -26.00 10.30 -6.14
C LEU A 113 -26.59 9.38 -7.23
N SER A 114 -25.82 8.42 -7.72
CA SER A 114 -26.27 7.48 -8.75
C SER A 114 -27.22 6.42 -8.20
N ASP A 115 -27.04 5.96 -6.97
CA ASP A 115 -27.98 5.05 -6.29
C ASP A 115 -29.36 5.69 -6.12
N ALA A 116 -29.42 6.98 -5.77
CA ALA A 116 -30.66 7.73 -5.66
C ALA A 116 -31.36 7.99 -7.01
N SER A 117 -30.62 7.93 -8.13
CA SER A 117 -31.13 8.24 -9.48
C SER A 117 -31.52 7.01 -10.33
N VAL A 118 -31.27 5.79 -9.85
CA VAL A 118 -31.61 4.54 -10.54
C VAL A 118 -33.13 4.40 -10.74
N GLU A 119 -33.96 5.09 -9.96
CA GLU A 119 -35.42 5.13 -10.15
C GLU A 119 -35.89 6.10 -11.26
N SER A 120 -35.03 7.02 -11.73
CA SER A 120 -35.32 7.94 -12.83
C SER A 120 -34.20 7.92 -13.87
N PHE A 121 -34.42 7.20 -14.97
CA PHE A 121 -33.53 7.13 -16.14
C PHE A 121 -33.47 8.51 -16.81
N ASP A 122 -32.60 9.41 -16.33
CA ASP A 122 -32.46 10.76 -16.85
C ASP A 122 -31.03 11.01 -17.36
N LEU A 123 -30.87 11.99 -18.26
CA LEU A 123 -29.57 12.36 -18.90
C LEU A 123 -28.46 12.61 -17.87
N HIS A 124 -28.81 13.08 -16.66
CA HIS A 124 -27.87 13.26 -15.54
C HIS A 124 -27.22 11.95 -15.05
N SER A 125 -27.88 10.79 -15.25
CA SER A 125 -27.32 9.48 -14.86
C SER A 125 -26.11 9.11 -15.70
N THR A 126 -26.05 9.51 -16.97
CA THR A 126 -24.94 9.24 -17.89
C THR A 126 -23.68 10.06 -17.52
N GLU A 127 -23.84 11.32 -17.16
CA GLU A 127 -22.71 12.17 -16.72
C GLU A 127 -22.12 11.69 -15.39
N HIS A 128 -22.95 11.30 -14.44
CA HIS A 128 -22.51 10.74 -13.16
C HIS A 128 -21.78 9.40 -13.36
N PHE A 129 -22.30 8.53 -14.24
CA PHE A 129 -21.65 7.25 -14.55
C PHE A 129 -20.27 7.46 -15.18
N ILE A 130 -20.14 8.40 -16.12
CA ILE A 130 -18.83 8.75 -16.72
C ILE A 130 -17.87 9.30 -15.65
N ALA A 131 -18.36 10.10 -14.71
CA ALA A 131 -17.53 10.61 -13.62
C ALA A 131 -17.04 9.48 -12.70
N ILE A 132 -17.92 8.54 -12.34
CA ILE A 132 -17.58 7.35 -11.55
C ILE A 132 -16.52 6.51 -12.27
N GLU A 133 -16.70 6.23 -13.57
CA GLU A 133 -15.75 5.42 -14.36
C GLU A 133 -14.38 6.09 -14.47
N ASN A 134 -14.33 7.41 -14.60
CA ASN A 134 -13.09 8.19 -14.60
C ASN A 134 -12.37 8.12 -13.24
N LEU A 135 -13.11 8.26 -12.14
CA LEU A 135 -12.54 8.17 -10.79
C LEU A 135 -12.07 6.74 -10.48
N TYR A 136 -12.86 5.73 -10.84
CA TYR A 136 -12.48 4.33 -10.74
C TYR A 136 -11.20 4.02 -11.52
N SER A 137 -11.11 4.47 -12.77
CA SER A 137 -9.92 4.30 -13.62
C SER A 137 -8.69 4.95 -12.99
N LYS A 138 -8.84 6.14 -12.39
CA LYS A 138 -7.77 6.84 -11.70
C LYS A 138 -7.33 6.12 -10.44
N ILE A 139 -8.27 5.63 -9.63
CA ILE A 139 -8.00 4.80 -8.44
C ILE A 139 -7.24 3.55 -8.86
N THR A 140 -7.75 2.83 -9.86
CA THR A 140 -7.17 1.60 -10.38
C THR A 140 -5.74 1.79 -10.86
N PHE A 141 -5.48 2.82 -11.63
CA PHE A 141 -4.13 3.14 -12.10
C PHE A 141 -3.16 3.33 -10.94
N ILE A 142 -3.52 4.14 -9.95
CA ILE A 142 -2.66 4.41 -8.79
C ILE A 142 -2.42 3.14 -7.97
N MET A 143 -3.48 2.37 -7.73
CA MET A 143 -3.42 1.13 -6.95
C MET A 143 -2.52 0.08 -7.60
N ILE A 144 -2.66 -0.13 -8.92
CA ILE A 144 -1.85 -1.09 -9.67
C ILE A 144 -0.37 -0.69 -9.68
N GLU A 145 -0.06 0.59 -9.90
CA GLU A 145 1.33 1.06 -9.91
C GLU A 145 2.00 0.93 -8.52
N GLU A 146 1.28 1.21 -7.44
CA GLU A 146 1.81 0.99 -6.11
C GLU A 146 1.98 -0.50 -5.81
N TYR A 147 1.01 -1.34 -6.18
CA TYR A 147 1.12 -2.80 -6.03
C TYR A 147 2.37 -3.35 -6.73
N LYS A 148 2.60 -2.97 -8.00
CA LYS A 148 3.81 -3.36 -8.74
C LYS A 148 5.10 -2.93 -8.01
N THR A 149 5.09 -1.74 -7.43
CA THR A 149 6.22 -1.23 -6.65
C THR A 149 6.48 -2.08 -5.40
N ILE A 150 5.42 -2.42 -4.66
CA ILE A 150 5.51 -3.29 -3.47
C ILE A 150 6.03 -4.68 -3.85
N CYS A 151 5.52 -5.28 -4.92
CA CYS A 151 5.97 -6.57 -5.38
C CYS A 151 7.47 -6.56 -5.74
N LYS A 152 7.92 -5.51 -6.43
CA LYS A 152 9.34 -5.32 -6.77
C LYS A 152 10.20 -5.23 -5.50
N ASP A 153 9.76 -4.46 -4.50
CA ASP A 153 10.45 -4.32 -3.21
C ASP A 153 10.55 -5.66 -2.46
N LEU A 154 9.48 -6.46 -2.52
CA LEU A 154 9.39 -7.77 -1.89
C LEU A 154 10.00 -8.91 -2.73
N LYS A 155 10.40 -8.64 -3.98
CA LYS A 155 10.88 -9.63 -4.97
C LYS A 155 9.85 -10.73 -5.26
N ILE A 156 8.59 -10.36 -5.37
CA ILE A 156 7.47 -11.23 -5.73
C ILE A 156 7.13 -10.99 -7.20
N ASP A 157 6.87 -12.07 -7.96
CA ASP A 157 6.41 -11.95 -9.34
C ASP A 157 4.99 -11.38 -9.36
N CYS A 158 4.82 -10.24 -10.03
CA CYS A 158 3.54 -9.59 -10.24
C CYS A 158 3.08 -9.84 -11.67
N ASN A 159 2.28 -10.87 -11.90
CA ASN A 159 1.59 -11.10 -13.17
C ASN A 159 0.22 -10.41 -13.13
N ILE A 160 0.20 -9.09 -13.35
CA ILE A 160 -1.03 -8.34 -13.67
C ILE A 160 -0.78 -7.71 -15.04
N ASP A 161 -1.17 -8.45 -16.08
CA ASP A 161 -1.25 -7.96 -17.46
C ASP A 161 -2.65 -7.42 -17.80
#